data_ed5ea546c5c73a6ca60fd783e861efb1
#
_entry.id   ed5ea546c5c73a6ca60fd783e861efb1
#
_cell.length_a   1.000
_cell.length_b   1.000
_cell.length_c   1.000
_cell.angle_alpha   90.00
_cell.angle_beta   90.00
_cell.angle_gamma   90.00
#
_symmetry.space_group_name_H-M   'P 1'
#
loop_
_entity.id
_entity.type
_entity.pdbx_description
1 polymer ?
#
loop_
_entity_poly.entity_id
_entity_poly.type
_entity_poly.pdbx_seq_one_letter_code
_entity_poly.pdbx_strand_id
1 'polypeptide(L)'
;MKNKNIKIILISISVSILFFGSALFAINKISEIKSNNQKASTYEAMQNEKEEGKKINDTQTTIFFVGDMMLTRGVKSSVNKNFGGDYNSLFLNVTELQDADILFANLEGPVSDKGKNVGSKWSFRMDPEILPIIKKAGIDIVSFANNHVGDWSLSAFKDTLTRLNNNEILKVGAGFNKKEASEPTIIEKNNIKFGFIGFTDVGPNWLKATEKDAGILLASDPEFPNIIKNAKEKCDVLIVSIHWGEEYKKIHNKRQESLAYSAIDNGADMIIGHHPHVIEDIGEYKGKTIVYSLGNFIFDQYFSTDTMKGMLFMATFEGTNLINGEQKEIILNRSYQPKGIFEKEEDSKITEKNNCPKPSKEFIDMSLYNVGKTNPLLELGYVPNNLVPLPTSISNSGLCLKENIKDAFVQMKNDAEKEKIFIKITSAFRSYDTQKLLFTEKEKVSSNASMYLARPGYSEHQLGTTIDISGASIDYGRATAKFENTIEDFWLKDNAYKYGFIQSYSSGKESITGYSYEPWHYRYIGIENAKYIKENNTTILEFLGSINKN
;
A
#
# COMPACT_ATOMS: atom_id res chain seq x y z
N MET A 1 58.79 -47.55 14.85
CA MET A 1 57.83 -47.96 13.79
C MET A 1 56.39 -47.44 14.02
N LYS A 2 55.92 -47.14 15.22
CA LYS A 2 54.53 -46.67 15.49
C LYS A 2 54.18 -45.29 14.92
N ASN A 3 55.13 -44.33 14.82
CA ASN A 3 54.82 -42.97 14.38
C ASN A 3 54.70 -42.74 12.84
N LYS A 4 55.18 -43.68 12.02
CA LYS A 4 55.04 -43.60 10.53
C LYS A 4 53.65 -43.99 10.06
N ASN A 5 53.02 -44.95 10.71
CA ASN A 5 51.69 -45.44 10.31
C ASN A 5 50.59 -44.47 10.67
N ILE A 6 50.70 -43.67 11.77
CA ILE A 6 49.73 -42.66 12.16
C ILE A 6 49.74 -41.47 11.18
N LYS A 7 50.92 -41.05 10.67
CA LYS A 7 51.00 -39.99 9.65
C LYS A 7 50.38 -40.39 8.31
N ILE A 8 50.53 -41.65 7.89
CA ILE A 8 49.96 -42.16 6.63
C ILE A 8 48.42 -42.23 6.74
N ILE A 9 47.89 -42.67 7.88
CA ILE A 9 46.43 -42.73 8.13
C ILE A 9 45.83 -41.31 8.18
N LEU A 10 46.46 -40.33 8.82
CA LEU A 10 46.00 -38.95 8.86
C LEU A 10 46.03 -38.27 7.49
N ILE A 11 47.01 -38.53 6.65
CA ILE A 11 47.09 -38.01 5.28
C ILE A 11 46.02 -38.67 4.40
N SER A 12 45.74 -39.95 4.52
CA SER A 12 44.69 -40.62 3.74
C SER A 12 43.28 -40.14 4.11
N ILE A 13 43.00 -39.86 5.40
CA ILE A 13 41.73 -39.30 5.86
C ILE A 13 41.57 -37.85 5.35
N SER A 14 42.61 -37.03 5.39
CA SER A 14 42.58 -35.65 4.89
C SER A 14 42.34 -35.57 3.39
N VAL A 15 42.93 -36.45 2.60
CA VAL A 15 42.75 -36.57 1.15
C VAL A 15 41.30 -37.02 0.83
N SER A 16 40.77 -37.99 1.59
CA SER A 16 39.38 -38.47 1.40
C SER A 16 38.36 -37.37 1.71
N ILE A 17 38.56 -36.55 2.78
CA ILE A 17 37.67 -35.43 3.14
C ILE A 17 37.72 -34.36 2.03
N LEU A 18 38.88 -34.04 1.47
CA LEU A 18 39.02 -33.11 0.36
C LEU A 18 38.32 -33.61 -0.93
N PHE A 19 38.41 -34.90 -1.25
CA PHE A 19 37.69 -35.48 -2.38
C PHE A 19 36.17 -35.52 -2.18
N PHE A 20 35.69 -35.83 -0.97
CA PHE A 20 34.26 -35.79 -0.65
C PHE A 20 33.70 -34.34 -0.66
N GLY A 21 34.45 -33.35 -0.15
CA GLY A 21 34.07 -31.93 -0.19
C GLY A 21 33.99 -31.39 -1.60
N SER A 22 34.95 -31.75 -2.48
CA SER A 22 34.94 -31.33 -3.91
C SER A 22 33.82 -32.01 -4.70
N ALA A 23 33.48 -33.26 -4.41
CA ALA A 23 32.37 -33.96 -5.04
C ALA A 23 31.01 -33.38 -4.64
N LEU A 24 30.80 -33.08 -3.36
CA LEU A 24 29.58 -32.40 -2.88
C LEU A 24 29.42 -30.99 -3.46
N PHE A 25 30.52 -30.25 -3.59
CA PHE A 25 30.50 -28.92 -4.21
C PHE A 25 30.16 -29.02 -5.72
N ALA A 26 30.71 -30.00 -6.42
CA ALA A 26 30.40 -30.24 -7.83
C ALA A 26 28.93 -30.67 -8.03
N ILE A 27 28.37 -31.52 -7.15
CA ILE A 27 26.98 -31.96 -7.19
C ILE A 27 26.05 -30.80 -6.96
N ASN A 28 26.34 -29.94 -5.97
CA ASN A 28 25.54 -28.74 -5.70
C ASN A 28 25.56 -27.75 -6.87
N LYS A 29 26.73 -27.54 -7.49
CA LYS A 29 26.86 -26.67 -8.65
C LYS A 29 26.13 -27.22 -9.88
N ILE A 30 26.13 -28.53 -10.09
CA ILE A 30 25.37 -29.19 -11.16
C ILE A 30 23.87 -29.11 -10.91
N SER A 31 23.40 -29.22 -9.64
CA SER A 31 22.00 -29.08 -9.31
C SER A 31 21.50 -27.63 -9.51
N GLU A 32 22.35 -26.66 -9.20
CA GLU A 32 22.08 -25.24 -9.40
C GLU A 32 22.01 -24.88 -10.89
N ILE A 33 22.92 -25.40 -11.71
CA ILE A 33 22.90 -25.25 -13.17
C ILE A 33 21.66 -25.92 -13.78
N LYS A 34 21.27 -27.12 -13.32
CA LYS A 34 20.06 -27.79 -13.78
C LYS A 34 18.79 -27.01 -13.42
N SER A 35 18.72 -26.47 -12.20
CA SER A 35 17.61 -25.61 -11.75
C SER A 35 17.50 -24.34 -12.59
N ASN A 36 18.64 -23.69 -12.89
CA ASN A 36 18.66 -22.47 -13.69
C ASN A 36 18.30 -22.75 -15.16
N ASN A 37 18.78 -23.88 -15.75
CA ASN A 37 18.38 -24.27 -17.09
C ASN A 37 16.92 -24.68 -17.20
N GLN A 38 16.35 -25.29 -16.17
CA GLN A 38 14.93 -25.63 -16.13
C GLN A 38 14.06 -24.36 -16.00
N LYS A 39 14.51 -23.36 -15.23
CA LYS A 39 13.85 -22.03 -15.16
C LYS A 39 13.96 -21.28 -16.48
N ALA A 40 15.10 -21.32 -17.15
CA ALA A 40 15.29 -20.71 -18.47
C ALA A 40 14.38 -21.36 -19.54
N SER A 41 14.30 -22.68 -19.58
CA SER A 41 13.45 -23.42 -20.51
C SER A 41 11.94 -23.18 -20.22
N THR A 42 11.56 -23.07 -18.96
CA THR A 42 10.19 -22.71 -18.57
C THR A 42 9.86 -21.27 -18.97
N TYR A 43 10.84 -20.36 -18.84
CA TYR A 43 10.70 -18.97 -19.26
C TYR A 43 10.57 -18.82 -20.79
N GLU A 44 11.38 -19.58 -21.56
CA GLU A 44 11.25 -19.63 -23.02
C GLU A 44 9.93 -20.26 -23.48
N ALA A 45 9.46 -21.31 -22.80
CA ALA A 45 8.16 -21.92 -23.10
C ALA A 45 7.00 -20.97 -22.79
N MET A 46 7.06 -20.22 -21.67
CA MET A 46 6.08 -19.19 -21.33
C MET A 46 6.12 -17.99 -22.29
N GLN A 47 7.28 -17.62 -22.81
CA GLN A 47 7.41 -16.59 -23.84
C GLN A 47 6.77 -17.06 -25.17
N ASN A 48 7.02 -18.30 -25.58
CA ASN A 48 6.41 -18.86 -26.79
C ASN A 48 4.89 -19.05 -26.67
N GLU A 49 4.37 -19.45 -25.50
CA GLU A 49 2.92 -19.48 -25.23
C GLU A 49 2.31 -18.06 -25.21
N LYS A 50 3.06 -17.06 -24.73
CA LYS A 50 2.65 -15.64 -24.80
C LYS A 50 2.62 -15.12 -26.25
N GLU A 51 3.54 -15.53 -27.11
CA GLU A 51 3.51 -15.15 -28.53
C GLU A 51 2.36 -15.82 -29.29
N GLU A 52 2.00 -17.06 -28.98
CA GLU A 52 0.82 -17.74 -29.55
C GLU A 52 -0.51 -17.24 -28.97
N GLY A 53 -0.55 -16.78 -27.70
CA GLY A 53 -1.74 -16.19 -27.04
C GLY A 53 -2.00 -14.74 -27.43
N LYS A 54 -1.04 -14.05 -28.01
CA LYS A 54 -1.10 -12.64 -28.39
C LYS A 54 -1.69 -12.45 -29.80
N LYS A 55 -2.87 -12.97 -30.09
CA LYS A 55 -3.78 -12.32 -31.03
C LYS A 55 -4.45 -11.13 -30.33
N ILE A 56 -3.64 -10.13 -29.96
CA ILE A 56 -4.12 -8.79 -29.68
C ILE A 56 -4.71 -8.28 -31.00
N ASN A 57 -5.94 -7.80 -30.97
CA ASN A 57 -6.51 -7.05 -32.08
C ASN A 57 -5.51 -5.94 -32.44
N ASP A 58 -4.92 -5.98 -33.62
CA ASP A 58 -3.95 -4.98 -34.14
C ASP A 58 -4.48 -3.54 -34.14
N THR A 59 -5.69 -3.31 -33.63
CA THR A 59 -6.39 -2.02 -33.59
C THR A 59 -6.45 -1.39 -32.20
N GLN A 60 -6.04 -2.11 -31.13
CA GLN A 60 -6.14 -1.61 -29.76
C GLN A 60 -4.77 -1.16 -29.22
N THR A 61 -4.77 -0.08 -28.45
CA THR A 61 -3.59 0.43 -27.75
C THR A 61 -3.83 0.39 -26.25
N THR A 62 -2.91 -0.20 -25.51
CA THR A 62 -2.96 -0.28 -24.04
C THR A 62 -1.97 0.69 -23.42
N ILE A 63 -2.46 1.57 -22.55
CA ILE A 63 -1.64 2.52 -21.81
C ILE A 63 -1.78 2.20 -20.32
N PHE A 64 -0.65 1.91 -19.67
CA PHE A 64 -0.60 1.64 -18.24
C PHE A 64 -0.10 2.86 -17.49
N PHE A 65 -0.76 3.18 -16.38
CA PHE A 65 -0.41 4.29 -15.50
C PHE A 65 -0.14 3.76 -14.10
N VAL A 66 1.03 4.08 -13.56
CA VAL A 66 1.41 3.79 -12.17
C VAL A 66 1.67 5.09 -11.42
N GLY A 67 1.60 5.03 -10.09
CA GLY A 67 1.66 6.19 -9.21
C GLY A 67 3.05 6.78 -8.99
N ASP A 68 3.26 7.32 -7.78
CA ASP A 68 4.44 8.09 -7.41
C ASP A 68 5.66 7.19 -7.21
N MET A 69 6.76 7.53 -7.88
CA MET A 69 8.03 6.81 -7.86
C MET A 69 9.16 7.70 -7.35
N MET A 70 9.75 7.32 -6.20
CA MET A 70 10.87 7.97 -5.55
C MET A 70 11.90 6.94 -5.09
N LEU A 71 13.02 6.81 -5.80
CA LEU A 71 14.02 5.74 -5.62
C LEU A 71 15.25 6.20 -4.80
N THR A 72 15.03 7.03 -3.78
CA THR A 72 16.07 7.51 -2.86
C THR A 72 15.68 7.27 -1.40
N ARG A 73 16.37 7.87 -0.44
CA ARG A 73 16.06 7.82 1.00
C ARG A 73 15.90 6.39 1.53
N GLY A 74 14.71 6.06 2.07
CA GLY A 74 14.38 4.74 2.62
C GLY A 74 14.39 3.64 1.57
N VAL A 75 13.95 3.94 0.33
CA VAL A 75 14.04 2.99 -0.80
C VAL A 75 15.49 2.64 -1.10
N LYS A 76 16.37 3.64 -1.28
CA LYS A 76 17.83 3.43 -1.50
C LYS A 76 18.46 2.64 -0.36
N SER A 77 18.14 3.00 0.89
CA SER A 77 18.65 2.29 2.06
C SER A 77 18.20 0.83 2.08
N SER A 78 16.96 0.58 1.68
CA SER A 78 16.40 -0.77 1.57
C SER A 78 17.04 -1.58 0.45
N VAL A 79 17.26 -0.96 -0.72
CA VAL A 79 17.93 -1.62 -1.86
C VAL A 79 19.34 -2.03 -1.47
N ASN A 80 20.11 -1.15 -0.83
CA ASN A 80 21.45 -1.47 -0.37
C ASN A 80 21.46 -2.61 0.65
N LYS A 81 20.53 -2.58 1.62
CA LYS A 81 20.48 -3.54 2.72
C LYS A 81 19.95 -4.91 2.28
N ASN A 82 18.89 -4.93 1.49
CA ASN A 82 18.11 -6.14 1.23
C ASN A 82 18.40 -6.77 -0.14
N PHE A 83 18.96 -5.99 -1.09
CA PHE A 83 19.15 -6.40 -2.47
C PHE A 83 20.58 -6.12 -2.99
N GLY A 84 21.54 -5.88 -2.09
CA GLY A 84 22.96 -5.69 -2.46
C GLY A 84 23.24 -4.49 -3.36
N GLY A 85 22.36 -3.48 -3.38
CA GLY A 85 22.45 -2.29 -4.24
C GLY A 85 21.79 -2.45 -5.61
N ASP A 86 21.19 -3.58 -5.92
CA ASP A 86 20.53 -3.82 -7.21
C ASP A 86 19.10 -3.28 -7.23
N TYR A 87 18.90 -2.13 -7.88
CA TYR A 87 17.59 -1.51 -8.09
C TYR A 87 16.67 -2.30 -9.04
N ASN A 88 17.19 -3.21 -9.90
CA ASN A 88 16.32 -4.04 -10.72
C ASN A 88 15.40 -4.92 -9.86
N SER A 89 15.82 -5.25 -8.65
CA SER A 89 15.03 -6.02 -7.70
C SER A 89 13.67 -5.38 -7.38
N LEU A 90 13.54 -4.06 -7.47
CA LEU A 90 12.29 -3.35 -7.21
C LEU A 90 11.18 -3.68 -8.23
N PHE A 91 11.53 -4.13 -9.44
CA PHE A 91 10.61 -4.37 -10.54
C PHE A 91 10.35 -5.85 -10.83
N LEU A 92 11.03 -6.77 -10.13
CA LEU A 92 10.97 -8.22 -10.42
C LEU A 92 9.56 -8.84 -10.29
N ASN A 93 8.71 -8.27 -9.45
CA ASN A 93 7.39 -8.84 -9.19
C ASN A 93 6.26 -8.10 -9.95
N VAL A 94 6.60 -7.21 -10.87
CA VAL A 94 5.66 -6.41 -11.66
C VAL A 94 6.09 -6.38 -13.14
N THR A 95 6.59 -7.50 -13.64
CA THR A 95 7.05 -7.65 -15.02
C THR A 95 5.93 -7.47 -16.04
N GLU A 96 4.67 -7.70 -15.63
CA GLU A 96 3.46 -7.48 -16.42
C GLU A 96 3.29 -6.02 -16.87
N LEU A 97 3.96 -5.07 -16.22
CA LEU A 97 3.98 -3.67 -16.67
C LEU A 97 4.60 -3.52 -18.07
N GLN A 98 5.47 -4.45 -18.48
CA GLN A 98 6.07 -4.47 -19.81
C GLN A 98 5.10 -4.95 -20.91
N ASP A 99 3.92 -5.43 -20.56
CA ASP A 99 2.88 -5.80 -21.52
C ASP A 99 2.13 -4.57 -22.09
N ALA A 100 2.35 -3.37 -21.52
CA ALA A 100 1.81 -2.11 -22.01
C ALA A 100 2.41 -1.70 -23.35
N ASP A 101 1.61 -1.05 -24.22
CA ASP A 101 2.14 -0.33 -25.39
C ASP A 101 2.82 0.97 -24.96
N ILE A 102 2.35 1.59 -23.87
CA ILE A 102 2.92 2.80 -23.25
C ILE A 102 2.79 2.64 -21.73
N LEU A 103 3.90 2.78 -20.99
CA LEU A 103 3.92 2.79 -19.53
C LEU A 103 4.29 4.19 -19.00
N PHE A 104 3.37 4.79 -18.23
CA PHE A 104 3.49 6.11 -17.63
C PHE A 104 3.65 6.04 -16.11
N ALA A 105 4.55 6.87 -15.53
CA ALA A 105 4.74 7.01 -14.08
C ALA A 105 4.95 8.49 -13.67
N ASN A 106 4.78 8.83 -12.38
CA ASN A 106 5.26 10.11 -11.84
C ASN A 106 6.66 9.91 -11.24
N LEU A 107 7.67 10.61 -11.78
CA LEU A 107 9.04 10.62 -11.25
C LEU A 107 9.18 11.75 -10.24
N GLU A 108 9.08 11.42 -8.95
CA GLU A 108 8.98 12.41 -7.89
C GLU A 108 10.34 12.79 -7.32
N GLY A 109 10.90 13.85 -7.89
CA GLY A 109 12.17 14.43 -7.54
C GLY A 109 13.23 14.32 -8.62
N PRO A 110 14.36 15.07 -8.49
CA PRO A 110 15.44 15.09 -9.47
C PRO A 110 16.27 13.82 -9.42
N VAL A 111 16.77 13.42 -10.61
CA VAL A 111 17.74 12.35 -10.81
C VAL A 111 19.07 12.96 -11.23
N SER A 112 19.95 13.22 -10.26
CA SER A 112 21.16 14.00 -10.50
C SER A 112 22.21 13.80 -9.41
N ASP A 113 23.48 13.95 -9.76
CA ASP A 113 24.60 14.08 -8.85
C ASP A 113 24.99 15.55 -8.60
N LYS A 114 24.28 16.50 -9.25
CA LYS A 114 24.52 17.95 -9.17
C LYS A 114 23.57 18.64 -8.21
N GLY A 115 23.80 19.94 -8.05
CA GLY A 115 22.95 20.83 -7.27
C GLY A 115 23.23 20.87 -5.79
N LYS A 116 22.46 21.70 -5.08
CA LYS A 116 22.50 21.87 -3.62
C LYS A 116 21.08 21.73 -3.09
N ASN A 117 20.94 21.06 -1.95
CA ASN A 117 19.66 20.97 -1.26
C ASN A 117 19.14 22.37 -0.94
N VAL A 118 17.90 22.66 -1.34
CA VAL A 118 17.28 23.98 -1.12
C VAL A 118 16.63 24.11 0.25
N GLY A 119 16.67 23.06 1.08
CA GLY A 119 16.14 23.08 2.44
C GLY A 119 14.68 22.64 2.55
N SER A 120 14.15 21.93 1.55
CA SER A 120 12.82 21.31 1.65
C SER A 120 12.76 20.36 2.85
N LYS A 121 11.66 20.36 3.60
CA LYS A 121 11.46 19.48 4.76
C LYS A 121 11.67 18.00 4.40
N TRP A 122 11.17 17.60 3.26
CA TRP A 122 11.38 16.29 2.65
C TRP A 122 12.08 16.50 1.31
N SER A 123 13.38 16.25 1.27
CA SER A 123 14.21 16.53 0.10
C SER A 123 14.59 15.25 -0.62
N PHE A 124 14.28 15.18 -1.91
CA PHE A 124 14.54 14.03 -2.77
C PHE A 124 15.65 14.32 -3.77
N ARG A 125 16.54 13.37 -3.94
CA ARG A 125 17.51 13.32 -5.04
C ARG A 125 17.90 11.88 -5.29
N MET A 126 17.52 11.38 -6.44
CA MET A 126 17.81 10.03 -6.90
C MET A 126 19.17 9.96 -7.60
N ASP A 127 19.85 8.83 -7.51
CA ASP A 127 21.12 8.61 -8.19
C ASP A 127 20.90 8.43 -9.71
N PRO A 128 21.82 8.92 -10.56
CA PRO A 128 21.68 8.80 -12.02
C PRO A 128 21.56 7.38 -12.55
N GLU A 129 22.12 6.39 -11.85
CA GLU A 129 22.12 4.98 -12.21
C GLU A 129 20.72 4.33 -12.26
N ILE A 130 19.70 4.99 -11.70
CA ILE A 130 18.34 4.47 -11.74
C ILE A 130 17.68 4.59 -13.12
N LEU A 131 18.09 5.57 -13.96
CA LEU A 131 17.42 5.84 -15.23
C LEU A 131 17.45 4.67 -16.21
N PRO A 132 18.60 4.04 -16.48
CA PRO A 132 18.61 2.84 -17.31
C PRO A 132 17.79 1.68 -16.70
N ILE A 133 17.63 1.64 -15.38
CA ILE A 133 16.85 0.61 -14.71
C ILE A 133 15.35 0.84 -14.89
N ILE A 134 14.85 2.07 -14.69
CA ILE A 134 13.44 2.38 -14.93
C ILE A 134 13.07 2.26 -16.41
N LYS A 135 13.99 2.58 -17.33
CA LYS A 135 13.80 2.32 -18.77
C LYS A 135 13.69 0.83 -19.06
N LYS A 136 14.57 0.04 -18.48
CA LYS A 136 14.53 -1.44 -18.60
C LYS A 136 13.27 -2.05 -17.99
N ALA A 137 12.70 -1.44 -16.95
CA ALA A 137 11.44 -1.83 -16.35
C ALA A 137 10.22 -1.55 -17.25
N GLY A 138 10.43 -0.88 -18.39
CA GLY A 138 9.39 -0.59 -19.38
C GLY A 138 8.81 0.83 -19.28
N ILE A 139 9.29 1.68 -18.37
CA ILE A 139 8.76 3.04 -18.24
C ILE A 139 9.20 3.87 -19.44
N ASP A 140 8.23 4.29 -20.27
CA ASP A 140 8.44 5.06 -21.49
C ASP A 140 8.40 6.55 -21.23
N ILE A 141 7.51 7.00 -20.37
CA ILE A 141 7.22 8.41 -20.16
C ILE A 141 6.98 8.71 -18.68
N VAL A 142 7.48 9.83 -18.19
CA VAL A 142 7.29 10.27 -16.82
C VAL A 142 6.68 11.66 -16.73
N SER A 143 5.76 11.87 -15.76
CA SER A 143 5.45 13.21 -15.26
C SER A 143 6.65 13.74 -14.49
N PHE A 144 7.13 14.92 -14.85
CA PHE A 144 8.23 15.59 -14.16
C PHE A 144 7.83 17.01 -13.74
N ALA A 145 6.53 17.22 -13.52
CA ALA A 145 5.95 18.42 -12.93
C ALA A 145 5.35 18.08 -11.57
N ASN A 146 6.18 18.10 -10.52
CA ASN A 146 5.79 17.83 -9.14
C ASN A 146 6.55 18.71 -8.14
N ASN A 147 6.12 18.72 -6.88
CA ASN A 147 6.66 19.58 -5.84
C ASN A 147 8.12 19.29 -5.46
N HIS A 148 8.68 18.14 -5.82
CA HIS A 148 10.03 17.71 -5.43
C HIS A 148 11.10 17.89 -6.52
N VAL A 149 10.74 18.19 -7.75
CA VAL A 149 11.72 18.31 -8.85
C VAL A 149 12.75 19.43 -8.65
N GLY A 150 12.44 20.41 -7.79
CA GLY A 150 13.30 21.53 -7.45
C GLY A 150 14.15 21.34 -6.17
N ASP A 151 14.02 20.27 -5.42
CA ASP A 151 14.63 20.08 -4.09
C ASP A 151 16.14 20.23 -4.03
N TRP A 152 16.82 20.02 -5.16
CA TRP A 152 18.27 20.16 -5.29
C TRP A 152 18.69 21.26 -6.26
N SER A 153 17.87 22.31 -6.33
CA SER A 153 18.09 23.51 -7.13
C SER A 153 17.90 23.33 -8.63
N LEU A 154 17.88 24.46 -9.34
CA LEU A 154 17.76 24.51 -10.81
C LEU A 154 18.85 23.69 -11.53
N SER A 155 20.02 23.54 -10.92
CA SER A 155 21.13 22.76 -11.48
C SER A 155 20.79 21.28 -11.57
N ALA A 156 20.23 20.68 -10.49
CA ALA A 156 19.79 19.29 -10.49
C ALA A 156 18.60 19.07 -11.41
N PHE A 157 17.66 20.02 -11.44
CA PHE A 157 16.50 20.00 -12.34
C PHE A 157 16.93 19.92 -13.81
N LYS A 158 17.79 20.86 -14.26
CA LYS A 158 18.31 20.87 -15.65
C LYS A 158 19.12 19.63 -16.01
N ASP A 159 19.91 19.13 -15.07
CA ASP A 159 20.68 17.90 -15.26
C ASP A 159 19.75 16.69 -15.43
N THR A 160 18.66 16.63 -14.66
CA THR A 160 17.63 15.58 -14.79
C THR A 160 16.97 15.61 -16.18
N LEU A 161 16.59 16.79 -16.69
CA LEU A 161 16.04 16.93 -18.05
C LEU A 161 16.99 16.35 -19.10
N THR A 162 18.29 16.68 -18.97
CA THR A 162 19.32 16.17 -19.88
C THR A 162 19.46 14.65 -19.78
N ARG A 163 19.47 14.12 -18.55
CA ARG A 163 19.63 12.68 -18.31
C ARG A 163 18.43 11.87 -18.79
N LEU A 164 17.20 12.36 -18.59
CA LEU A 164 16.00 11.73 -19.15
C LEU A 164 16.08 11.60 -20.67
N ASN A 165 16.48 12.68 -21.36
CA ASN A 165 16.67 12.64 -22.80
C ASN A 165 17.76 11.62 -23.22
N ASN A 166 18.89 11.58 -22.51
CA ASN A 166 20.00 10.66 -22.80
C ASN A 166 19.67 9.18 -22.56
N ASN A 167 18.66 8.89 -21.74
CA ASN A 167 18.19 7.53 -21.46
C ASN A 167 16.89 7.19 -22.22
N GLU A 168 16.48 8.03 -23.18
CA GLU A 168 15.27 7.83 -24.00
C GLU A 168 14.00 7.64 -23.14
N ILE A 169 13.94 8.33 -21.99
CA ILE A 169 12.75 8.40 -21.16
C ILE A 169 12.07 9.73 -21.48
N LEU A 170 10.87 9.65 -22.03
CA LEU A 170 10.07 10.81 -22.36
C LEU A 170 9.57 11.50 -21.07
N LYS A 171 9.32 12.79 -21.13
CA LYS A 171 8.88 13.57 -19.97
C LYS A 171 7.78 14.56 -20.34
N VAL A 172 6.94 14.90 -19.37
CA VAL A 172 5.90 15.91 -19.52
C VAL A 172 5.91 16.94 -18.41
N GLY A 173 5.46 18.14 -18.72
CA GLY A 173 5.24 19.23 -17.77
C GLY A 173 6.49 19.98 -17.33
N ALA A 174 7.64 19.67 -17.93
CA ALA A 174 8.94 20.27 -17.60
C ALA A 174 9.80 20.48 -18.84
N GLY A 175 10.60 21.56 -18.88
CA GLY A 175 11.44 21.87 -20.03
C GLY A 175 12.52 22.89 -19.71
N PHE A 176 13.42 23.13 -20.67
CA PHE A 176 14.46 24.16 -20.57
C PHE A 176 13.92 25.58 -20.75
N ASN A 177 12.65 25.72 -21.17
CA ASN A 177 11.88 26.95 -21.24
C ASN A 177 10.37 26.61 -21.28
N LYS A 178 9.50 27.63 -21.24
CA LYS A 178 8.05 27.46 -21.27
C LYS A 178 7.55 26.76 -22.54
N LYS A 179 8.15 27.07 -23.69
CA LYS A 179 7.78 26.43 -24.96
C LYS A 179 7.99 24.92 -24.90
N GLU A 180 9.16 24.46 -24.41
CA GLU A 180 9.44 23.02 -24.25
C GLU A 180 8.53 22.38 -23.21
N ALA A 181 8.34 23.02 -22.04
CA ALA A 181 7.50 22.50 -20.99
C ALA A 181 6.03 22.32 -21.40
N SER A 182 5.52 23.20 -22.29
CA SER A 182 4.12 23.20 -22.78
C SER A 182 3.93 22.44 -24.09
N GLU A 183 4.99 21.89 -24.67
CA GLU A 183 4.87 20.99 -25.81
C GLU A 183 4.38 19.62 -25.35
N PRO A 184 3.27 19.08 -25.89
CA PRO A 184 2.86 17.72 -25.51
C PRO A 184 3.87 16.71 -26.04
N THR A 185 4.18 15.71 -25.22
CA THR A 185 4.94 14.54 -25.68
C THR A 185 4.02 13.62 -26.45
N ILE A 186 4.34 13.35 -27.71
CA ILE A 186 3.52 12.54 -28.61
C ILE A 186 4.15 11.15 -28.76
N ILE A 187 3.33 10.11 -28.56
CA ILE A 187 3.65 8.71 -28.87
C ILE A 187 2.62 8.23 -29.88
N GLU A 188 3.07 7.78 -31.03
CA GLU A 188 2.19 7.23 -32.07
C GLU A 188 2.12 5.71 -31.94
N LYS A 189 0.91 5.17 -31.79
CA LYS A 189 0.59 3.73 -31.77
C LYS A 189 -0.64 3.48 -32.60
N ASN A 190 -0.61 2.46 -33.43
CA ASN A 190 -1.73 2.06 -34.29
C ASN A 190 -2.33 3.23 -35.10
N ASN A 191 -1.46 4.12 -35.61
CA ASN A 191 -1.80 5.36 -36.36
C ASN A 191 -2.60 6.39 -35.51
N ILE A 192 -2.58 6.30 -34.20
CA ILE A 192 -3.19 7.26 -33.28
C ILE A 192 -2.07 8.00 -32.54
N LYS A 193 -2.15 9.32 -32.52
CA LYS A 193 -1.23 10.20 -31.76
C LYS A 193 -1.73 10.41 -30.35
N PHE A 194 -1.13 9.70 -29.38
CA PHE A 194 -1.37 9.92 -27.96
C PHE A 194 -0.47 11.06 -27.46
N GLY A 195 -1.08 12.18 -27.10
CA GLY A 195 -0.41 13.32 -26.51
C GLY A 195 -0.47 13.28 -25.00
N PHE A 196 0.65 13.57 -24.35
CA PHE A 196 0.76 13.65 -22.90
C PHE A 196 1.26 15.04 -22.51
N ILE A 197 0.67 15.63 -21.46
CA ILE A 197 1.14 16.89 -20.88
C ILE A 197 1.00 16.84 -19.36
N GLY A 198 1.92 17.49 -18.62
CA GLY A 198 1.95 17.44 -17.17
C GLY A 198 1.85 18.81 -16.51
N PHE A 199 1.24 18.89 -15.34
CA PHE A 199 1.15 20.09 -14.51
C PHE A 199 1.31 19.74 -13.03
N THR A 200 1.63 20.75 -12.21
CA THR A 200 1.54 20.66 -10.75
C THR A 200 0.72 21.82 -10.20
N ASP A 201 -0.14 21.55 -9.22
CA ASP A 201 -0.90 22.55 -8.44
C ASP A 201 -0.28 22.80 -7.04
N VAL A 202 0.74 22.01 -6.66
CA VAL A 202 1.41 22.09 -5.36
C VAL A 202 2.83 22.67 -5.40
N GLY A 203 3.21 23.29 -6.53
CA GLY A 203 4.49 23.99 -6.71
C GLY A 203 5.65 23.06 -7.09
N PRO A 204 6.91 23.52 -6.94
CA PRO A 204 7.31 24.81 -6.37
C PRO A 204 7.16 25.98 -7.34
N ASN A 205 6.50 27.03 -6.89
CA ASN A 205 6.18 28.19 -7.71
C ASN A 205 7.43 28.92 -8.25
N TRP A 206 8.55 28.88 -7.53
CA TRP A 206 9.81 29.48 -7.96
C TRP A 206 10.43 28.83 -9.20
N LEU A 207 10.02 27.58 -9.49
CA LEU A 207 10.51 26.79 -10.63
C LEU A 207 9.53 26.84 -11.82
N LYS A 208 8.59 27.77 -11.84
CA LYS A 208 7.71 27.97 -12.99
C LYS A 208 8.52 28.23 -14.26
N ALA A 209 8.24 27.50 -15.33
CA ALA A 209 8.87 27.73 -16.64
C ALA A 209 8.52 29.11 -17.20
N THR A 210 9.52 29.82 -17.71
CA THR A 210 9.36 31.10 -18.44
C THR A 210 9.87 30.96 -19.87
N GLU A 211 9.70 32.00 -20.69
CA GLU A 211 10.21 31.99 -22.07
C GLU A 211 11.73 31.72 -22.13
N LYS A 212 12.48 32.09 -21.07
CA LYS A 212 13.94 31.99 -21.05
C LYS A 212 14.45 30.97 -20.00
N ASP A 213 13.66 30.65 -19.01
CA ASP A 213 14.11 29.86 -17.87
C ASP A 213 13.47 28.47 -17.86
N ALA A 214 14.30 27.49 -17.56
CA ALA A 214 13.87 26.12 -17.35
C ALA A 214 12.95 26.03 -16.14
N GLY A 215 11.93 25.18 -16.24
CA GLY A 215 10.99 24.99 -15.16
C GLY A 215 9.85 24.04 -15.52
N ILE A 216 8.81 24.08 -14.69
CA ILE A 216 7.62 23.25 -14.75
C ILE A 216 6.37 24.05 -15.09
N LEU A 217 5.32 23.36 -15.55
CA LEU A 217 4.01 23.94 -15.75
C LEU A 217 3.21 23.89 -14.42
N LEU A 218 2.64 25.04 -14.08
CA LEU A 218 1.76 25.16 -12.90
C LEU A 218 0.30 25.15 -13.35
N ALA A 219 -0.53 24.35 -12.70
CA ALA A 219 -1.98 24.34 -12.94
C ALA A 219 -2.68 25.62 -12.46
N SER A 220 -2.00 26.41 -11.64
CA SER A 220 -2.43 27.76 -11.24
C SER A 220 -2.09 28.85 -12.26
N ASP A 221 -1.35 28.54 -13.34
CA ASP A 221 -1.07 29.49 -14.40
C ASP A 221 -2.37 29.85 -15.15
N PRO A 222 -2.72 31.14 -15.36
CA PRO A 222 -3.85 31.54 -16.19
C PRO A 222 -3.85 30.94 -17.60
N GLU A 223 -2.69 30.60 -18.14
CA GLU A 223 -2.54 29.94 -19.44
C GLU A 223 -2.83 28.43 -19.43
N PHE A 224 -3.12 27.82 -18.26
CA PHE A 224 -3.42 26.39 -18.13
C PHE A 224 -4.46 25.90 -19.16
N PRO A 225 -5.63 26.56 -19.35
CA PRO A 225 -6.60 26.14 -20.36
C PRO A 225 -6.07 26.25 -21.80
N ASN A 226 -5.36 27.33 -22.12
CA ASN A 226 -4.82 27.57 -23.46
C ASN A 226 -3.71 26.56 -23.80
N ILE A 227 -2.85 26.23 -22.84
CA ILE A 227 -1.79 25.22 -23.03
C ILE A 227 -2.41 23.85 -23.36
N ILE A 228 -3.47 23.46 -22.67
CA ILE A 228 -4.19 22.20 -22.94
C ILE A 228 -4.84 22.22 -24.32
N LYS A 229 -5.53 23.30 -24.66
CA LYS A 229 -6.15 23.46 -25.98
C LYS A 229 -5.11 23.34 -27.10
N ASN A 230 -3.98 24.04 -26.99
CA ASN A 230 -2.90 23.99 -27.98
C ASN A 230 -2.24 22.59 -28.05
N ALA A 231 -2.17 21.86 -26.91
CA ALA A 231 -1.68 20.49 -26.88
C ALA A 231 -2.64 19.54 -27.62
N LYS A 232 -3.97 19.69 -27.40
CA LYS A 232 -4.98 18.89 -28.10
C LYS A 232 -4.96 19.04 -29.60
N GLU A 233 -4.63 20.20 -30.11
CA GLU A 233 -4.51 20.45 -31.58
C GLU A 233 -3.41 19.59 -32.24
N LYS A 234 -2.50 19.00 -31.47
CA LYS A 234 -1.33 18.26 -31.96
C LYS A 234 -1.48 16.75 -31.88
N CYS A 235 -2.55 16.23 -31.24
CA CYS A 235 -2.76 14.81 -31.01
C CYS A 235 -4.23 14.40 -31.16
N ASP A 236 -4.44 13.12 -31.35
CA ASP A 236 -5.78 12.53 -31.48
C ASP A 236 -6.40 12.28 -30.11
N VAL A 237 -5.60 11.81 -29.14
CA VAL A 237 -5.99 11.60 -27.74
C VAL A 237 -5.05 12.39 -26.85
N LEU A 238 -5.56 13.25 -25.96
CA LEU A 238 -4.76 14.02 -25.00
C LEU A 238 -4.97 13.52 -23.57
N ILE A 239 -3.90 13.06 -22.94
CA ILE A 239 -3.84 12.66 -21.53
C ILE A 239 -3.13 13.76 -20.75
N VAL A 240 -3.81 14.29 -19.70
CA VAL A 240 -3.27 15.34 -18.84
C VAL A 240 -2.93 14.74 -17.49
N SER A 241 -1.65 14.81 -17.11
CA SER A 241 -1.18 14.41 -15.78
C SER A 241 -1.12 15.63 -14.87
N ILE A 242 -1.69 15.54 -13.65
CA ILE A 242 -1.66 16.63 -12.68
C ILE A 242 -1.21 16.13 -11.32
N HIS A 243 -0.18 16.77 -10.76
CA HIS A 243 0.32 16.53 -9.41
C HIS A 243 -0.34 17.54 -8.45
N TRP A 244 -1.32 17.10 -7.66
CA TRP A 244 -2.29 17.95 -6.97
C TRP A 244 -2.88 17.33 -5.70
N GLY A 245 -3.80 18.05 -5.06
CA GLY A 245 -4.60 17.54 -3.94
C GLY A 245 -3.91 17.70 -2.59
N GLU A 246 -4.38 16.94 -1.63
CA GLU A 246 -3.89 16.92 -0.25
C GLU A 246 -3.31 15.56 0.09
N GLU A 247 -2.10 15.52 0.69
CA GLU A 247 -1.49 14.26 1.10
C GLU A 247 -2.41 13.43 2.00
N TYR A 248 -2.49 12.12 1.72
CA TYR A 248 -3.17 11.08 2.51
C TYR A 248 -4.70 11.17 2.55
N LYS A 249 -5.33 11.99 1.69
CA LYS A 249 -6.77 11.99 1.48
C LYS A 249 -7.16 10.98 0.42
N LYS A 250 -8.23 10.23 0.68
CA LYS A 250 -8.75 9.17 -0.24
C LYS A 250 -9.82 9.65 -1.18
N ILE A 251 -10.28 10.86 -0.98
CA ILE A 251 -11.33 11.49 -1.79
C ILE A 251 -10.79 12.83 -2.27
N HIS A 252 -10.93 13.06 -3.56
CA HIS A 252 -10.51 14.32 -4.17
C HIS A 252 -11.23 15.52 -3.58
N ASN A 253 -10.60 16.68 -3.66
CA ASN A 253 -11.18 17.94 -3.23
C ASN A 253 -11.74 18.75 -4.41
N LYS A 254 -12.49 19.82 -4.09
CA LYS A 254 -13.09 20.69 -5.12
C LYS A 254 -12.09 21.37 -6.04
N ARG A 255 -10.84 21.56 -5.61
CA ARG A 255 -9.80 22.17 -6.44
C ARG A 255 -9.36 21.18 -7.52
N GLN A 256 -9.17 19.91 -7.16
CA GLN A 256 -8.87 18.84 -8.12
C GLN A 256 -10.03 18.69 -9.13
N GLU A 257 -11.27 18.66 -8.66
CA GLU A 257 -12.46 18.60 -9.53
C GLU A 257 -12.52 19.77 -10.52
N SER A 258 -12.32 21.01 -10.05
CA SER A 258 -12.33 22.21 -10.88
C SER A 258 -11.24 22.21 -11.95
N LEU A 259 -10.02 21.75 -11.62
CA LEU A 259 -8.92 21.64 -12.56
C LEU A 259 -9.17 20.55 -13.60
N ALA A 260 -9.67 19.39 -13.18
CA ALA A 260 -10.03 18.29 -14.08
C ALA A 260 -11.09 18.71 -15.09
N TYR A 261 -12.16 19.38 -14.62
CA TYR A 261 -13.23 19.87 -15.50
C TYR A 261 -12.72 20.93 -16.48
N SER A 262 -11.89 21.85 -16.00
CA SER A 262 -11.25 22.85 -16.87
C SER A 262 -10.37 22.19 -17.94
N ALA A 263 -9.60 21.16 -17.57
CA ALA A 263 -8.76 20.45 -18.53
C ALA A 263 -9.61 19.72 -19.59
N ILE A 264 -10.67 19.05 -19.20
CA ILE A 264 -11.57 18.34 -20.11
C ILE A 264 -12.31 19.35 -21.03
N ASP A 265 -12.76 20.48 -20.49
CA ASP A 265 -13.42 21.52 -21.26
C ASP A 265 -12.50 22.15 -22.32
N ASN A 266 -11.18 22.04 -22.15
CA ASN A 266 -10.17 22.52 -23.11
C ASN A 266 -9.53 21.39 -23.92
N GLY A 267 -10.10 20.18 -23.93
CA GLY A 267 -9.77 19.13 -24.87
C GLY A 267 -9.00 17.94 -24.29
N ALA A 268 -8.81 17.84 -22.98
CA ALA A 268 -8.28 16.62 -22.39
C ALA A 268 -9.27 15.45 -22.56
N ASP A 269 -8.77 14.30 -22.98
CA ASP A 269 -9.56 13.06 -23.12
C ASP A 269 -9.50 12.20 -21.86
N MET A 270 -8.47 12.39 -21.03
CA MET A 270 -8.27 11.66 -19.78
C MET A 270 -7.39 12.45 -18.81
N ILE A 271 -7.66 12.33 -17.51
CA ILE A 271 -6.86 12.96 -16.46
C ILE A 271 -6.26 11.89 -15.57
N ILE A 272 -4.97 12.04 -15.25
CA ILE A 272 -4.21 11.18 -14.34
C ILE A 272 -3.60 12.03 -13.22
N GLY A 273 -3.98 11.74 -11.98
CA GLY A 273 -3.56 12.47 -10.78
C GLY A 273 -2.48 11.77 -9.97
N HIS A 274 -1.67 12.58 -9.28
CA HIS A 274 -0.56 12.19 -8.42
C HIS A 274 -0.47 13.12 -7.20
N HIS A 275 0.36 12.83 -6.20
CA HIS A 275 0.67 13.60 -5.00
C HIS A 275 -0.03 13.13 -3.71
N PRO A 276 -1.31 12.72 -3.65
CA PRO A 276 -1.91 12.31 -2.38
C PRO A 276 -1.22 11.12 -1.71
N HIS A 277 -0.34 10.40 -2.41
CA HIS A 277 0.38 9.20 -1.93
C HIS A 277 -0.53 8.06 -1.46
N VAL A 278 -1.81 8.18 -1.72
CA VAL A 278 -2.85 7.17 -1.53
C VAL A 278 -3.74 7.14 -2.76
N ILE A 279 -4.38 6.02 -3.01
CA ILE A 279 -5.36 5.91 -4.09
C ILE A 279 -6.56 6.79 -3.73
N GLU A 280 -6.93 7.70 -4.62
CA GLU A 280 -8.20 8.43 -4.56
C GLU A 280 -9.23 7.79 -5.49
N ASP A 281 -10.45 8.27 -5.41
CA ASP A 281 -11.56 7.84 -6.26
C ASP A 281 -11.33 8.15 -7.74
N ILE A 282 -12.11 7.50 -8.60
CA ILE A 282 -12.17 7.77 -10.04
C ILE A 282 -13.49 8.44 -10.33
N GLY A 283 -13.42 9.55 -11.03
CA GLY A 283 -14.57 10.31 -11.49
C GLY A 283 -14.75 10.27 -13.00
N GLU A 284 -15.86 10.84 -13.43
CA GLU A 284 -16.16 11.04 -14.86
C GLU A 284 -16.74 12.44 -15.06
N TYR A 285 -16.33 13.12 -16.11
CA TYR A 285 -16.92 14.38 -16.55
C TYR A 285 -17.02 14.40 -18.08
N LYS A 286 -18.22 14.68 -18.59
CA LYS A 286 -18.52 14.68 -20.05
C LYS A 286 -18.07 13.40 -20.77
N GLY A 287 -18.21 12.24 -20.13
CA GLY A 287 -17.79 10.95 -20.68
C GLY A 287 -16.27 10.73 -20.69
N LYS A 288 -15.48 11.58 -19.98
CA LYS A 288 -14.03 11.46 -19.86
C LYS A 288 -13.64 11.02 -18.47
N THR A 289 -12.74 10.05 -18.38
CA THR A 289 -12.27 9.46 -17.13
C THR A 289 -11.29 10.39 -16.41
N ILE A 290 -11.46 10.52 -15.09
CA ILE A 290 -10.59 11.27 -14.19
C ILE A 290 -10.11 10.32 -13.11
N VAL A 291 -8.83 9.97 -13.11
CA VAL A 291 -8.16 9.21 -12.04
C VAL A 291 -7.53 10.24 -11.11
N TYR A 292 -8.12 10.51 -9.94
CA TYR A 292 -7.68 11.62 -9.08
C TYR A 292 -6.34 11.36 -8.40
N SER A 293 -6.02 10.12 -8.01
CA SER A 293 -4.68 9.74 -7.55
C SER A 293 -4.43 8.25 -7.71
N LEU A 294 -3.26 7.91 -8.25
CA LEU A 294 -2.79 6.52 -8.36
C LEU A 294 -2.08 6.03 -7.08
N GLY A 295 -1.84 6.89 -6.08
CA GLY A 295 -1.06 6.54 -4.89
C GLY A 295 0.41 6.26 -5.18
N ASN A 296 1.07 5.47 -4.36
CA ASN A 296 2.50 5.17 -4.47
C ASN A 296 2.78 3.93 -5.34
N PHE A 297 3.64 4.08 -6.33
CA PHE A 297 4.20 2.94 -7.07
C PHE A 297 5.42 2.35 -6.35
N ILE A 298 6.45 3.17 -6.06
CA ILE A 298 7.61 2.80 -5.23
C ILE A 298 7.98 4.02 -4.39
N PHE A 299 7.75 3.95 -3.07
CA PHE A 299 7.94 5.06 -2.15
C PHE A 299 8.25 4.59 -0.73
N ASP A 300 8.91 5.42 0.10
CA ASP A 300 9.34 5.03 1.46
C ASP A 300 8.36 5.43 2.58
N GLN A 301 7.07 5.48 2.28
CA GLN A 301 6.01 5.85 3.23
C GLN A 301 5.33 4.60 3.80
N TYR A 302 5.90 4.02 4.86
CA TYR A 302 5.39 2.76 5.47
C TYR A 302 4.48 2.98 6.69
N PHE A 303 4.12 4.21 6.99
CA PHE A 303 3.37 4.56 8.20
C PHE A 303 1.88 4.21 8.12
N SER A 304 1.36 3.94 6.94
CA SER A 304 -0.03 3.52 6.73
C SER A 304 -0.11 2.41 5.68
N THR A 305 -1.16 1.59 5.75
CA THR A 305 -1.44 0.57 4.72
C THR A 305 -1.81 1.20 3.39
N ASP A 306 -2.41 2.38 3.41
CA ASP A 306 -2.85 3.08 2.22
C ASP A 306 -1.67 3.66 1.44
N THR A 307 -0.65 4.18 2.14
CA THR A 307 0.60 4.67 1.50
C THR A 307 1.51 3.53 1.02
N MET A 308 1.22 2.27 1.42
CA MET A 308 1.89 1.07 0.94
C MET A 308 1.15 0.39 -0.22
N LYS A 309 0.22 1.11 -0.83
CA LYS A 309 -0.56 0.69 -1.98
C LYS A 309 -0.52 1.75 -3.07
N GLY A 310 -0.53 1.29 -4.31
CA GLY A 310 -0.76 2.10 -5.50
C GLY A 310 -1.76 1.44 -6.42
N MET A 311 -2.26 2.20 -7.37
CA MET A 311 -3.12 1.72 -8.44
C MET A 311 -2.29 1.58 -9.72
N LEU A 312 -2.41 0.45 -10.39
CA LEU A 312 -2.17 0.32 -11.82
C LEU A 312 -3.51 0.61 -12.51
N PHE A 313 -3.59 1.69 -13.26
CA PHE A 313 -4.71 1.96 -14.13
C PHE A 313 -4.36 1.57 -15.56
N MET A 314 -5.15 0.66 -16.17
CA MET A 314 -4.91 0.09 -17.49
C MET A 314 -5.98 0.64 -18.45
N ALA A 315 -5.62 1.57 -19.30
CA ALA A 315 -6.52 2.17 -20.28
C ALA A 315 -6.35 1.47 -21.64
N THR A 316 -7.44 0.91 -22.17
CA THR A 316 -7.46 0.30 -23.51
C THR A 316 -8.22 1.23 -24.47
N PHE A 317 -7.56 1.64 -25.52
CA PHE A 317 -8.13 2.47 -26.57
C PHE A 317 -8.36 1.66 -27.85
N GLU A 318 -9.49 1.90 -28.50
CA GLU A 318 -9.74 1.49 -29.88
C GLU A 318 -9.91 2.75 -30.74
N GLY A 319 -8.92 3.01 -31.59
CA GLY A 319 -8.78 4.32 -32.19
C GLY A 319 -8.59 5.40 -31.11
N THR A 320 -9.45 6.42 -31.13
CA THR A 320 -9.43 7.50 -30.13
C THR A 320 -10.34 7.26 -28.92
N ASN A 321 -11.09 6.15 -28.90
CA ASN A 321 -12.07 5.89 -27.87
C ASN A 321 -11.47 5.02 -26.75
N LEU A 322 -11.58 5.47 -25.51
CA LEU A 322 -11.32 4.66 -24.34
C LEU A 322 -12.45 3.62 -24.19
N ILE A 323 -12.14 2.34 -24.46
CA ILE A 323 -13.15 1.27 -24.43
C ILE A 323 -13.12 0.48 -23.11
N ASN A 324 -12.00 0.53 -22.38
CA ASN A 324 -11.88 -0.12 -21.08
C ASN A 324 -10.89 0.66 -20.17
N GLY A 325 -11.25 0.77 -18.89
CA GLY A 325 -10.41 1.34 -17.85
C GLY A 325 -10.36 0.38 -16.65
N GLU A 326 -9.38 -0.52 -16.63
CA GLU A 326 -9.21 -1.52 -15.57
C GLU A 326 -8.30 -0.99 -14.46
N GLN A 327 -8.66 -1.30 -13.22
CA GLN A 327 -7.90 -0.90 -12.03
C GLN A 327 -7.36 -2.15 -11.33
N LYS A 328 -6.06 -2.17 -11.06
CA LYS A 328 -5.43 -3.20 -10.23
C LYS A 328 -4.65 -2.55 -9.08
N GLU A 329 -4.49 -3.26 -7.99
CA GLU A 329 -3.68 -2.77 -6.86
C GLU A 329 -2.23 -3.24 -6.99
N ILE A 330 -1.29 -2.34 -6.73
CA ILE A 330 0.12 -2.65 -6.49
C ILE A 330 0.36 -2.52 -4.99
N ILE A 331 0.78 -3.60 -4.33
CA ILE A 331 1.01 -3.61 -2.89
C ILE A 331 2.52 -3.67 -2.62
N LEU A 332 3.03 -2.72 -1.83
CA LEU A 332 4.43 -2.68 -1.42
C LEU A 332 4.69 -3.59 -0.21
N ASN A 333 5.86 -4.23 -0.18
CA ASN A 333 6.37 -4.87 1.02
C ASN A 333 7.15 -3.87 1.89
N ARG A 334 7.64 -4.31 3.05
CA ARG A 334 8.42 -3.44 3.96
C ARG A 334 9.81 -3.05 3.43
N SER A 335 10.22 -3.63 2.32
CA SER A 335 11.43 -3.22 1.58
C SER A 335 11.11 -2.24 0.45
N TYR A 336 9.88 -1.72 0.41
CA TYR A 336 9.34 -0.81 -0.62
C TYR A 336 9.33 -1.41 -2.03
N GLN A 337 9.48 -2.72 -2.14
CA GLN A 337 9.36 -3.45 -3.38
C GLN A 337 7.89 -3.83 -3.60
N PRO A 338 7.33 -3.64 -4.80
CA PRO A 338 6.05 -4.21 -5.18
C PRO A 338 6.04 -5.74 -4.97
N LYS A 339 5.01 -6.27 -4.35
CA LYS A 339 4.81 -7.71 -4.17
C LYS A 339 4.25 -8.38 -5.42
N GLY A 340 3.59 -7.62 -6.26
CA GLY A 340 2.87 -8.03 -7.46
C GLY A 340 1.76 -7.05 -7.79
N ILE A 341 1.04 -7.37 -8.86
CA ILE A 341 -0.16 -6.68 -9.32
C ILE A 341 -1.35 -7.58 -8.96
N PHE A 342 -2.32 -7.02 -8.26
CA PHE A 342 -3.48 -7.73 -7.73
C PHE A 342 -4.75 -7.13 -8.30
N GLU A 343 -5.76 -7.95 -8.54
CA GLU A 343 -7.09 -7.45 -8.86
C GLU A 343 -7.52 -6.47 -7.76
N LYS A 344 -8.05 -5.31 -8.17
CA LYS A 344 -8.66 -4.40 -7.20
C LYS A 344 -9.88 -5.10 -6.64
N GLU A 345 -9.93 -5.28 -5.33
CA GLU A 345 -11.17 -5.69 -4.70
C GLU A 345 -12.21 -4.60 -4.97
N GLU A 346 -13.17 -4.89 -5.87
CA GLU A 346 -14.22 -3.92 -6.22
C GLU A 346 -15.05 -3.58 -4.98
N ASP A 347 -15.01 -2.32 -4.57
CA ASP A 347 -15.92 -1.77 -3.55
C ASP A 347 -17.42 -1.94 -3.93
N SER A 348 -17.72 -2.20 -5.19
CA SER A 348 -19.10 -2.35 -5.70
C SER A 348 -19.63 -3.78 -5.72
N LYS A 349 -18.82 -4.79 -5.36
CA LYS A 349 -19.29 -6.16 -5.03
C LYS A 349 -18.94 -6.51 -3.58
N ILE A 350 -19.08 -5.57 -2.65
CA ILE A 350 -19.28 -5.83 -1.23
C ILE A 350 -20.71 -6.37 -1.01
N THR A 351 -21.26 -7.03 -2.00
CA THR A 351 -22.27 -8.04 -1.85
C THR A 351 -21.60 -9.37 -2.19
N GLU A 352 -21.20 -10.13 -1.14
CA GLU A 352 -20.99 -11.58 -1.14
C GLU A 352 -19.60 -12.17 -1.40
N LYS A 353 -18.45 -11.50 -1.21
CA LYS A 353 -17.18 -12.22 -1.02
C LYS A 353 -16.29 -11.74 0.12
N ASN A 354 -16.76 -10.99 1.06
CA ASN A 354 -16.23 -11.01 2.42
C ASN A 354 -16.76 -12.27 3.11
N ASN A 355 -16.26 -13.42 2.70
CA ASN A 355 -16.57 -14.67 3.38
C ASN A 355 -15.87 -14.63 4.73
N CYS A 356 -16.59 -14.10 5.73
CA CYS A 356 -16.22 -14.38 7.10
C CYS A 356 -16.07 -15.88 7.25
N PRO A 357 -15.07 -16.37 7.99
CA PRO A 357 -14.90 -17.80 8.20
C PRO A 357 -16.20 -18.41 8.69
N LYS A 358 -16.62 -19.48 8.07
CA LYS A 358 -17.77 -20.26 8.53
C LYS A 358 -17.27 -21.37 9.45
N PRO A 359 -17.99 -21.69 10.52
CA PRO A 359 -17.64 -22.82 11.37
C PRO A 359 -17.71 -24.12 10.55
N SER A 360 -16.71 -24.98 10.73
CA SER A 360 -16.68 -26.32 10.10
C SER A 360 -17.71 -27.29 10.66
N LYS A 361 -18.23 -26.98 11.83
CA LYS A 361 -19.29 -27.67 12.57
C LYS A 361 -20.06 -26.65 13.41
N GLU A 362 -21.24 -27.00 13.89
CA GLU A 362 -21.96 -26.17 14.84
C GLU A 362 -21.22 -26.13 16.19
N PHE A 363 -20.92 -24.95 16.66
CA PHE A 363 -20.29 -24.73 17.97
C PHE A 363 -21.31 -24.15 18.95
N ILE A 364 -21.13 -24.48 20.22
CA ILE A 364 -21.83 -23.80 21.32
C ILE A 364 -21.42 -22.32 21.31
N ASP A 365 -22.36 -21.42 21.58
CA ASP A 365 -22.03 -19.98 21.67
C ASP A 365 -21.11 -19.71 22.86
N MET A 366 -19.88 -19.32 22.54
CA MET A 366 -18.85 -19.00 23.54
C MET A 366 -18.72 -17.50 23.81
N SER A 367 -19.72 -16.68 23.47
CA SER A 367 -19.66 -15.22 23.65
C SER A 367 -19.34 -14.79 25.09
N LEU A 368 -19.81 -15.52 26.06
CA LEU A 368 -19.52 -15.32 27.49
C LEU A 368 -18.48 -16.30 28.04
N TYR A 369 -17.71 -16.99 27.21
CA TYR A 369 -16.66 -17.88 27.68
C TYR A 369 -15.51 -17.08 28.31
N ASN A 370 -15.02 -17.57 29.46
CA ASN A 370 -13.95 -16.91 30.20
C ASN A 370 -12.57 -17.28 29.61
N VAL A 371 -12.27 -16.75 28.41
CA VAL A 371 -10.95 -16.91 27.78
C VAL A 371 -9.98 -15.88 28.33
N GLY A 372 -8.72 -16.26 28.54
CA GLY A 372 -7.69 -15.38 29.06
C GLY A 372 -6.35 -16.08 29.20
N LYS A 373 -5.36 -15.41 29.76
CA LYS A 373 -3.95 -15.86 29.82
C LYS A 373 -3.73 -17.25 30.37
N THR A 374 -4.57 -17.68 31.30
CA THR A 374 -4.51 -19.01 31.99
C THR A 374 -5.63 -19.94 31.57
N ASN A 375 -6.60 -19.44 30.77
CA ASN A 375 -7.80 -20.20 30.42
C ASN A 375 -7.97 -20.18 28.89
N PRO A 376 -7.52 -21.24 28.17
CA PRO A 376 -7.64 -21.31 26.71
C PRO A 376 -9.08 -21.60 26.29
N LEU A 377 -9.37 -21.37 25.02
CA LEU A 377 -10.56 -21.89 24.38
C LEU A 377 -10.56 -23.41 24.38
N LEU A 378 -11.70 -24.02 24.70
CA LEU A 378 -11.87 -25.46 24.73
C LEU A 378 -11.63 -26.11 23.36
N GLU A 379 -11.96 -25.40 22.28
CA GLU A 379 -11.74 -25.85 20.90
C GLU A 379 -10.88 -24.84 20.15
N LEU A 380 -9.66 -25.23 19.79
CA LEU A 380 -8.69 -24.34 19.13
C LEU A 380 -9.19 -23.86 17.76
N GLY A 381 -9.94 -24.69 17.03
CA GLY A 381 -10.55 -24.35 15.74
C GLY A 381 -11.89 -23.61 15.84
N TYR A 382 -12.26 -23.10 17.01
CA TYR A 382 -13.51 -22.37 17.20
C TYR A 382 -13.63 -21.18 16.27
N VAL A 383 -14.74 -21.14 15.52
CA VAL A 383 -15.20 -20.03 14.71
C VAL A 383 -16.63 -19.71 15.12
N PRO A 384 -16.96 -18.50 15.52
CA PRO A 384 -18.32 -18.13 15.93
C PRO A 384 -19.33 -18.34 14.81
N ASN A 385 -20.55 -18.76 15.17
CA ASN A 385 -21.69 -18.65 14.28
C ASN A 385 -22.02 -17.16 14.05
N ASN A 386 -22.64 -16.82 12.92
CA ASN A 386 -23.15 -15.48 12.62
C ASN A 386 -22.06 -14.38 12.54
N LEU A 387 -20.86 -14.71 12.09
CA LEU A 387 -19.88 -13.71 11.69
C LEU A 387 -20.36 -13.03 10.39
N VAL A 388 -20.38 -11.70 10.42
CA VAL A 388 -20.70 -10.88 9.25
C VAL A 388 -19.53 -9.94 8.93
N PRO A 389 -19.32 -9.59 7.65
CA PRO A 389 -18.31 -8.62 7.27
C PRO A 389 -18.67 -7.22 7.79
N LEU A 390 -17.64 -6.48 8.19
CA LEU A 390 -17.81 -5.10 8.63
C LEU A 390 -17.61 -4.14 7.46
N PRO A 391 -18.54 -3.19 7.25
CA PRO A 391 -18.38 -2.17 6.21
C PRO A 391 -17.21 -1.23 6.53
N THR A 392 -16.57 -0.71 5.49
CA THR A 392 -15.41 0.19 5.61
C THR A 392 -15.75 1.53 6.28
N SER A 393 -17.03 1.91 6.30
CA SER A 393 -17.52 3.09 7.03
C SER A 393 -17.37 3.00 8.56
N ILE A 394 -17.30 1.79 9.10
CA ILE A 394 -17.17 1.56 10.56
C ILE A 394 -15.89 0.81 10.95
N SER A 395 -15.16 0.24 9.99
CA SER A 395 -14.00 -0.61 10.27
C SER A 395 -12.92 -0.51 9.20
N ASN A 396 -11.75 -1.09 9.46
CA ASN A 396 -10.80 -1.40 8.40
C ASN A 396 -11.34 -2.54 7.52
N SER A 397 -10.91 -2.60 6.26
CA SER A 397 -11.31 -3.62 5.29
C SER A 397 -11.02 -5.06 5.77
N GLY A 398 -11.86 -6.00 5.40
CA GLY A 398 -11.66 -7.44 5.63
C GLY A 398 -11.89 -7.92 7.07
N LEU A 399 -12.49 -7.11 7.93
CA LEU A 399 -12.81 -7.50 9.30
C LEU A 399 -14.20 -8.15 9.40
N CYS A 400 -14.30 -9.13 10.30
CA CYS A 400 -15.55 -9.82 10.62
C CYS A 400 -15.89 -9.70 12.11
N LEU A 401 -17.17 -9.62 12.43
CA LEU A 401 -17.69 -9.56 13.80
C LEU A 401 -19.02 -10.30 13.87
N LYS A 402 -19.46 -10.73 15.04
CA LYS A 402 -20.83 -11.24 15.20
C LYS A 402 -21.83 -10.12 14.89
N GLU A 403 -22.90 -10.45 14.19
CA GLU A 403 -23.85 -9.48 13.64
C GLU A 403 -24.47 -8.57 14.70
N ASN A 404 -24.96 -9.12 15.79
CA ASN A 404 -25.54 -8.35 16.90
C ASN A 404 -24.55 -7.40 17.56
N ILE A 405 -23.24 -7.70 17.50
CA ILE A 405 -22.18 -6.87 18.08
C ILE A 405 -21.79 -5.76 17.12
N LYS A 406 -21.79 -6.04 15.82
CA LYS A 406 -21.70 -5.00 14.78
C LYS A 406 -22.80 -3.95 14.98
N ASP A 407 -24.03 -4.37 15.18
CA ASP A 407 -25.16 -3.45 15.34
C ASP A 407 -25.02 -2.60 16.63
N ALA A 408 -24.57 -3.21 17.72
CA ALA A 408 -24.27 -2.49 18.96
C ALA A 408 -23.15 -1.45 18.77
N PHE A 409 -22.10 -1.79 18.01
CA PHE A 409 -21.04 -0.82 17.69
C PHE A 409 -21.53 0.31 16.80
N VAL A 410 -22.36 0.03 15.80
CA VAL A 410 -22.94 1.05 14.92
C VAL A 410 -23.76 2.06 15.76
N GLN A 411 -24.55 1.58 16.71
CA GLN A 411 -25.30 2.44 17.60
C GLN A 411 -24.36 3.31 18.45
N MET A 412 -23.35 2.71 19.08
CA MET A 412 -22.34 3.41 19.86
C MET A 412 -21.63 4.49 19.04
N LYS A 413 -21.19 4.16 17.83
CA LYS A 413 -20.53 5.08 16.89
C LYS A 413 -21.43 6.26 16.52
N ASN A 414 -22.70 6.00 16.19
CA ASN A 414 -23.64 7.05 15.80
C ASN A 414 -23.92 8.02 16.94
N ASP A 415 -23.95 7.55 18.19
CA ASP A 415 -24.14 8.42 19.35
C ASP A 415 -22.85 9.19 19.69
N ALA A 416 -21.67 8.58 19.54
CA ALA A 416 -20.39 9.29 19.64
C ALA A 416 -20.25 10.41 18.61
N GLU A 417 -20.68 10.19 17.37
CA GLU A 417 -20.63 11.19 16.30
C GLU A 417 -21.50 12.42 16.57
N LYS A 418 -22.63 12.27 17.27
CA LYS A 418 -23.47 13.40 17.71
C LYS A 418 -22.69 14.33 18.65
N GLU A 419 -21.76 13.77 19.42
CA GLU A 419 -20.85 14.49 20.31
C GLU A 419 -19.52 14.88 19.63
N LYS A 420 -19.40 14.70 18.31
CA LYS A 420 -18.19 14.94 17.49
C LYS A 420 -17.00 14.05 17.88
N ILE A 421 -17.28 12.88 18.40
CA ILE A 421 -16.31 11.83 18.69
C ILE A 421 -16.36 10.79 17.57
N PHE A 422 -15.23 10.60 16.87
CA PHE A 422 -15.19 9.76 15.69
C PHE A 422 -14.35 8.50 15.96
N ILE A 423 -15.00 7.35 15.99
CA ILE A 423 -14.38 6.04 16.31
C ILE A 423 -14.52 5.05 15.16
N LYS A 424 -13.59 4.12 15.05
CA LYS A 424 -13.53 3.08 14.02
C LYS A 424 -12.93 1.80 14.57
N ILE A 425 -13.41 0.62 14.10
CA ILE A 425 -12.83 -0.68 14.42
C ILE A 425 -11.57 -0.90 13.60
N THR A 426 -10.46 -1.24 14.23
CA THR A 426 -9.17 -1.54 13.58
C THR A 426 -8.79 -3.01 13.64
N SER A 427 -9.42 -3.79 14.54
CA SER A 427 -9.29 -5.24 14.64
C SER A 427 -10.60 -5.83 15.19
N ALA A 428 -10.97 -7.04 14.76
CA ALA A 428 -12.19 -7.72 15.20
C ALA A 428 -11.95 -9.23 15.33
N PHE A 429 -12.81 -10.10 14.80
CA PHE A 429 -12.57 -11.54 14.86
C PHE A 429 -11.19 -11.91 14.31
N ARG A 430 -10.52 -12.82 15.03
CA ARG A 430 -9.20 -13.34 14.65
C ARG A 430 -9.15 -14.84 14.86
N SER A 431 -8.95 -15.62 13.80
CA SER A 431 -8.85 -17.07 13.88
C SER A 431 -7.62 -17.52 14.68
N TYR A 432 -7.65 -18.78 15.13
CA TYR A 432 -6.50 -19.43 15.78
C TYR A 432 -5.22 -19.31 14.93
N ASP A 433 -5.32 -19.59 13.62
CA ASP A 433 -4.16 -19.57 12.72
C ASP A 433 -3.59 -18.17 12.54
N THR A 434 -4.47 -17.16 12.40
CA THR A 434 -4.05 -15.75 12.34
C THR A 434 -3.36 -15.34 13.65
N GLN A 435 -3.92 -15.72 14.80
CA GLN A 435 -3.30 -15.47 16.11
C GLN A 435 -1.94 -16.14 16.24
N LYS A 436 -1.80 -17.37 15.72
CA LYS A 436 -0.55 -18.11 15.72
C LYS A 436 0.54 -17.41 14.91
N LEU A 437 0.20 -16.93 13.71
CA LEU A 437 1.14 -16.15 12.88
C LEU A 437 1.60 -14.89 13.60
N LEU A 438 0.67 -14.09 14.13
CA LEU A 438 1.00 -12.85 14.84
C LEU A 438 1.86 -13.10 16.07
N PHE A 439 1.54 -14.13 16.85
CA PHE A 439 2.30 -14.47 18.06
C PHE A 439 3.71 -14.94 17.71
N THR A 440 3.88 -15.82 16.72
CA THR A 440 5.18 -16.30 16.25
C THR A 440 6.06 -15.14 15.75
N GLU A 441 5.49 -14.20 15.00
CA GLU A 441 6.25 -13.01 14.56
C GLU A 441 6.63 -12.10 15.73
N LYS A 442 5.76 -11.96 16.72
CA LYS A 442 6.05 -11.16 17.92
C LYS A 442 7.15 -11.81 18.79
N GLU A 443 7.15 -13.12 18.94
CA GLU A 443 8.20 -13.87 19.69
C GLU A 443 9.60 -13.69 19.09
N LYS A 444 9.72 -13.56 17.78
CA LYS A 444 11.02 -13.30 17.09
C LYS A 444 11.67 -11.98 17.51
N VAL A 445 10.86 -11.00 17.94
CA VAL A 445 11.33 -9.64 18.23
C VAL A 445 11.15 -9.21 19.68
N SER A 446 10.54 -10.04 20.53
CA SER A 446 10.28 -9.71 21.94
C SER A 446 10.22 -10.95 22.81
N SER A 447 11.10 -11.05 23.81
CA SER A 447 11.08 -12.11 24.82
C SER A 447 9.82 -12.09 25.70
N ASN A 448 9.11 -10.95 25.76
CA ASN A 448 7.91 -10.76 26.56
C ASN A 448 6.64 -10.69 25.69
N ALA A 449 6.63 -11.35 24.53
CA ALA A 449 5.52 -11.32 23.57
C ALA A 449 4.16 -11.60 24.24
N SER A 450 4.09 -12.55 25.16
CA SER A 450 2.87 -12.96 25.86
C SER A 450 2.30 -11.93 26.84
N MET A 451 2.99 -10.83 27.12
CA MET A 451 2.44 -9.73 27.92
C MET A 451 1.57 -8.78 27.08
N TYR A 452 1.85 -8.71 25.76
CA TYR A 452 1.23 -7.76 24.83
C TYR A 452 0.38 -8.44 23.75
N LEU A 453 0.45 -9.75 23.64
CA LEU A 453 -0.30 -10.51 22.66
C LEU A 453 -0.65 -11.89 23.20
N ALA A 454 -1.91 -12.24 23.16
CA ALA A 454 -2.38 -13.54 23.61
C ALA A 454 -1.78 -14.68 22.77
N ARG A 455 -1.45 -15.80 23.41
CA ARG A 455 -1.06 -17.03 22.72
C ARG A 455 -2.21 -17.54 21.84
N PRO A 456 -1.92 -18.33 20.78
CA PRO A 456 -2.98 -18.98 20.00
C PRO A 456 -3.91 -19.82 20.90
N GLY A 457 -5.20 -19.61 20.75
CA GLY A 457 -6.23 -20.23 21.59
C GLY A 457 -6.53 -19.50 22.92
N TYR A 458 -5.84 -18.40 23.23
CA TYR A 458 -6.03 -17.60 24.45
C TYR A 458 -6.53 -16.18 24.16
N SER A 459 -6.85 -15.88 22.89
CA SER A 459 -7.25 -14.54 22.47
C SER A 459 -8.77 -14.36 22.51
N GLU A 460 -9.22 -13.26 23.12
CA GLU A 460 -10.64 -12.86 23.11
C GLU A 460 -11.16 -12.56 21.69
N HIS A 461 -10.29 -12.14 20.77
CA HIS A 461 -10.68 -11.90 19.37
C HIS A 461 -11.22 -13.15 18.68
N GLN A 462 -10.82 -14.36 19.13
CA GLN A 462 -11.35 -15.61 18.55
C GLN A 462 -12.81 -15.86 18.92
N LEU A 463 -13.34 -15.19 19.95
CA LEU A 463 -14.76 -15.26 20.32
C LEU A 463 -15.68 -14.53 19.32
N GLY A 464 -15.14 -13.63 18.49
CA GLY A 464 -15.94 -12.78 17.60
C GLY A 464 -16.77 -11.73 18.35
N THR A 465 -16.42 -11.45 19.60
CA THR A 465 -17.09 -10.46 20.48
C THR A 465 -16.19 -9.28 20.83
N THR A 466 -14.94 -9.30 20.37
CA THR A 466 -13.90 -8.35 20.78
C THR A 466 -13.47 -7.50 19.59
N ILE A 467 -13.28 -6.23 19.85
CA ILE A 467 -12.85 -5.23 18.89
C ILE A 467 -11.72 -4.37 19.46
N ASP A 468 -10.79 -3.99 18.59
CA ASP A 468 -9.86 -2.90 18.87
C ASP A 468 -10.38 -1.62 18.21
N ILE A 469 -10.49 -0.54 18.98
CA ILE A 469 -11.05 0.74 18.55
C ILE A 469 -9.92 1.76 18.36
N SER A 470 -10.04 2.59 17.34
CA SER A 470 -9.20 3.76 17.11
C SER A 470 -10.08 4.97 16.85
N GLY A 471 -9.49 6.15 16.84
CA GLY A 471 -10.22 7.41 16.68
C GLY A 471 -9.55 8.41 15.76
N ALA A 472 -10.30 9.45 15.40
CA ALA A 472 -9.83 10.53 14.55
C ALA A 472 -8.62 11.27 15.13
N SER A 473 -8.51 11.37 16.47
CA SER A 473 -7.37 12.02 17.15
C SER A 473 -6.01 11.38 16.84
N ILE A 474 -6.00 10.15 16.33
CA ILE A 474 -4.79 9.43 15.90
C ILE A 474 -4.91 8.92 14.46
N ASP A 475 -5.68 9.65 13.62
CA ASP A 475 -5.92 9.34 12.19
C ASP A 475 -6.37 7.89 11.94
N TYR A 476 -7.18 7.34 12.85
CA TYR A 476 -7.64 5.95 12.81
C TYR A 476 -6.48 4.94 12.67
N GLY A 477 -5.30 5.34 13.12
CA GLY A 477 -4.10 4.51 13.08
C GLY A 477 -4.26 3.24 13.89
N ARG A 478 -3.27 2.35 13.79
CA ARG A 478 -3.26 1.09 14.54
C ARG A 478 -3.42 1.38 16.03
N ALA A 479 -4.30 0.64 16.69
CA ALA A 479 -4.51 0.66 18.13
C ALA A 479 -3.16 0.46 18.87
N THR A 480 -2.74 1.49 19.59
CA THR A 480 -1.46 1.56 20.32
C THR A 480 -1.63 2.44 21.56
N ALA A 481 -0.63 2.51 22.42
CA ALA A 481 -0.63 3.40 23.58
C ALA A 481 -0.90 4.90 23.25
N LYS A 482 -0.79 5.32 21.98
CA LYS A 482 -1.16 6.67 21.54
C LYS A 482 -2.66 6.94 21.62
N PHE A 483 -3.49 5.89 21.72
CA PHE A 483 -4.92 6.03 21.88
C PHE A 483 -5.30 6.47 23.30
N GLU A 484 -4.47 6.17 24.27
CA GLU A 484 -4.65 6.59 25.65
C GLU A 484 -4.70 8.11 25.78
N ASN A 485 -5.64 8.61 26.57
CA ASN A 485 -5.88 10.04 26.83
C ASN A 485 -6.35 10.85 25.61
N THR A 486 -6.81 10.20 24.53
CA THR A 486 -7.53 10.87 23.44
C THR A 486 -8.97 11.18 23.89
N ILE A 487 -9.64 12.10 23.17
CA ILE A 487 -11.07 12.38 23.44
C ILE A 487 -11.94 11.14 23.22
N GLU A 488 -11.57 10.27 22.28
CA GLU A 488 -12.25 9.01 22.01
C GLU A 488 -12.07 8.00 23.16
N ASP A 489 -10.86 7.90 23.72
CA ASP A 489 -10.58 7.04 24.88
C ASP A 489 -11.40 7.49 26.11
N PHE A 490 -11.44 8.78 26.42
CA PHE A 490 -12.26 9.30 27.51
C PHE A 490 -13.75 9.01 27.28
N TRP A 491 -14.25 9.28 26.08
CA TRP A 491 -15.65 9.04 25.76
C TRP A 491 -16.01 7.55 25.87
N LEU A 492 -15.18 6.66 25.35
CA LEU A 492 -15.39 5.20 25.43
C LEU A 492 -15.39 4.69 26.87
N LYS A 493 -14.47 5.15 27.69
CA LYS A 493 -14.43 4.80 29.13
C LYS A 493 -15.75 5.13 29.84
N ASP A 494 -16.42 6.23 29.47
CA ASP A 494 -17.63 6.70 30.10
C ASP A 494 -18.92 6.20 29.45
N ASN A 495 -18.86 5.70 28.21
CA ASN A 495 -20.06 5.39 27.45
C ASN A 495 -20.14 3.96 26.89
N ALA A 496 -19.03 3.29 26.63
CA ALA A 496 -19.03 1.99 25.93
C ALA A 496 -19.89 0.93 26.60
N TYR A 497 -19.94 0.92 27.94
CA TYR A 497 -20.74 -0.05 28.71
C TYR A 497 -22.25 0.08 28.44
N LYS A 498 -22.74 1.26 28.06
CA LYS A 498 -24.17 1.50 27.72
C LYS A 498 -24.60 0.73 26.47
N TYR A 499 -23.62 0.33 25.64
CA TYR A 499 -23.79 -0.43 24.41
C TYR A 499 -23.31 -1.90 24.56
N GLY A 500 -22.99 -2.32 25.77
CA GLY A 500 -22.58 -3.68 26.09
C GLY A 500 -21.08 -3.96 25.95
N PHE A 501 -20.23 -2.94 25.73
CA PHE A 501 -18.79 -3.08 25.60
C PHE A 501 -18.06 -2.70 26.90
N ILE A 502 -17.06 -3.51 27.27
CA ILE A 502 -16.17 -3.24 28.40
C ILE A 502 -14.72 -3.36 27.93
N GLN A 503 -13.86 -2.48 28.44
CA GLN A 503 -12.41 -2.56 28.26
C GLN A 503 -11.88 -3.79 29.01
N SER A 504 -11.34 -4.79 28.30
CA SER A 504 -10.90 -6.06 28.90
C SER A 504 -9.66 -5.90 29.78
N TYR A 505 -8.72 -5.06 29.36
CA TYR A 505 -7.41 -4.90 29.99
C TYR A 505 -7.22 -3.48 30.51
N SER A 506 -7.93 -3.17 31.61
CA SER A 506 -7.94 -1.86 32.23
C SER A 506 -6.68 -1.59 33.06
N SER A 507 -6.27 -0.31 33.13
CA SER A 507 -5.12 0.13 33.94
C SER A 507 -5.30 -0.24 35.42
N GLY A 508 -4.23 -0.78 36.03
CA GLY A 508 -4.23 -1.22 37.44
C GLY A 508 -4.87 -2.60 37.66
N LYS A 509 -5.28 -3.31 36.61
CA LYS A 509 -5.85 -4.67 36.68
C LYS A 509 -4.94 -5.72 36.05
N GLU A 510 -3.70 -5.40 35.74
CA GLU A 510 -2.74 -6.27 35.04
C GLU A 510 -2.43 -7.56 35.83
N SER A 511 -2.43 -7.48 37.16
CA SER A 511 -2.24 -8.65 38.04
C SER A 511 -3.40 -9.65 37.98
N ILE A 512 -4.59 -9.20 37.61
CA ILE A 512 -5.80 -10.02 37.47
C ILE A 512 -5.88 -10.57 36.05
N THR A 513 -5.73 -9.73 35.05
CA THR A 513 -5.89 -10.11 33.65
C THR A 513 -4.67 -10.84 33.08
N GLY A 514 -3.49 -10.58 33.65
CA GLY A 514 -2.21 -11.09 33.18
C GLY A 514 -1.69 -10.44 31.89
N TYR A 515 -2.39 -9.44 31.33
CA TYR A 515 -2.00 -8.66 30.16
C TYR A 515 -1.73 -7.22 30.55
N SER A 516 -0.91 -6.54 29.76
CA SER A 516 -0.66 -5.10 29.90
C SER A 516 -1.94 -4.33 29.60
N TYR A 517 -2.01 -3.09 30.12
CA TYR A 517 -3.09 -2.17 29.84
C TYR A 517 -3.25 -1.89 28.33
N GLU A 518 -4.48 -2.01 27.83
CA GLU A 518 -4.82 -1.77 26.42
C GLU A 518 -6.06 -0.85 26.32
N PRO A 519 -5.88 0.47 26.16
CA PRO A 519 -6.99 1.44 26.12
C PRO A 519 -7.94 1.24 24.94
N TRP A 520 -7.52 0.56 23.90
CA TRP A 520 -8.26 0.32 22.66
C TRP A 520 -9.08 -0.97 22.65
N HIS A 521 -8.83 -1.91 23.55
CA HIS A 521 -9.33 -3.29 23.51
C HIS A 521 -10.65 -3.43 24.28
N TYR A 522 -11.74 -3.59 23.55
CA TYR A 522 -13.09 -3.69 24.10
C TYR A 522 -13.75 -5.01 23.73
N ARG A 523 -14.40 -5.64 24.71
CA ARG A 523 -15.18 -6.87 24.53
C ARG A 523 -16.65 -6.61 24.79
N TYR A 524 -17.51 -7.11 23.91
CA TYR A 524 -18.95 -7.11 24.09
C TYR A 524 -19.37 -8.30 24.98
N ILE A 525 -20.12 -8.03 26.03
CA ILE A 525 -20.64 -9.00 26.99
C ILE A 525 -22.13 -8.79 27.30
N GLY A 526 -22.80 -7.93 26.55
CA GLY A 526 -24.19 -7.51 26.76
C GLY A 526 -24.32 -6.34 27.72
N ILE A 527 -25.38 -5.57 27.57
CA ILE A 527 -25.58 -4.26 28.26
C ILE A 527 -25.64 -4.44 29.77
N GLU A 528 -26.43 -5.38 30.27
CA GLU A 528 -26.61 -5.59 31.72
C GLU A 528 -25.31 -6.02 32.40
N ASN A 529 -24.56 -6.94 31.77
CA ASN A 529 -23.27 -7.40 32.30
C ASN A 529 -22.23 -6.28 32.26
N ALA A 530 -22.19 -5.51 31.18
CA ALA A 530 -21.27 -4.39 31.03
C ALA A 530 -21.54 -3.30 32.08
N LYS A 531 -22.80 -2.99 32.33
CA LYS A 531 -23.22 -2.07 33.37
C LYS A 531 -22.80 -2.56 34.75
N TYR A 532 -23.06 -3.82 35.09
CA TYR A 532 -22.65 -4.42 36.36
C TYR A 532 -21.13 -4.31 36.58
N ILE A 533 -20.31 -4.66 35.57
CA ILE A 533 -18.85 -4.58 35.65
C ILE A 533 -18.38 -3.15 35.87
N LYS A 534 -18.95 -2.18 35.15
CA LYS A 534 -18.62 -0.76 35.27
C LYS A 534 -18.95 -0.22 36.67
N GLU A 535 -20.15 -0.52 37.18
CA GLU A 535 -20.63 -0.02 38.48
C GLU A 535 -19.88 -0.64 39.67
N ASN A 536 -19.45 -1.90 39.56
CA ASN A 536 -18.73 -2.62 40.62
C ASN A 536 -17.20 -2.55 40.45
N ASN A 537 -16.68 -1.86 39.46
CA ASN A 537 -15.24 -1.73 39.16
C ASN A 537 -14.51 -3.09 39.15
N THR A 538 -15.16 -4.12 38.61
CA THR A 538 -14.59 -5.46 38.45
C THR A 538 -14.07 -5.68 37.03
N THR A 539 -13.37 -6.77 36.77
CA THR A 539 -12.91 -7.16 35.42
C THR A 539 -13.89 -8.16 34.80
N ILE A 540 -13.82 -8.32 33.47
CA ILE A 540 -14.57 -9.37 32.75
C ILE A 540 -14.20 -10.74 33.31
N LEU A 541 -12.92 -11.00 33.59
CA LEU A 541 -12.46 -12.29 34.15
C LEU A 541 -13.06 -12.60 35.51
N GLU A 542 -13.07 -11.63 36.43
CA GLU A 542 -13.68 -11.78 37.75
C GLU A 542 -15.18 -12.03 37.65
N PHE A 543 -15.87 -11.23 36.83
CA PHE A 543 -17.31 -11.37 36.61
C PHE A 543 -17.67 -12.74 36.02
N LEU A 544 -17.04 -13.15 34.92
CA LEU A 544 -17.29 -14.45 34.28
C LEU A 544 -16.88 -15.63 35.19
N GLY A 545 -15.83 -15.46 36.00
CA GLY A 545 -15.43 -16.43 37.00
C GLY A 545 -16.45 -16.59 38.14
N SER A 546 -17.23 -15.56 38.48
CA SER A 546 -18.28 -15.61 39.50
C SER A 546 -19.54 -16.33 39.01
N ILE A 547 -19.97 -16.10 37.76
CA ILE A 547 -21.20 -16.72 37.23
C ILE A 547 -21.00 -18.18 36.81
N ASN A 548 -19.78 -18.60 36.50
CA ASN A 548 -19.46 -20.00 36.13
C ASN A 548 -19.20 -20.92 37.36
N LYS A 549 -19.29 -20.40 38.57
CA LYS A 549 -19.16 -21.18 39.82
C LYS A 549 -20.50 -21.64 40.40
N ASN A 550 -21.62 -21.15 39.83
CA ASN A 550 -22.98 -21.55 40.14
C ASN A 550 -23.54 -22.44 39.03
#